data_95a628f5aa52fa2eb25be5c8a21ffd08
#
_entry.id   95a628f5aa52fa2eb25be5c8a21ffd08
#
_cell.length_a   1.000
_cell.length_b   1.000
_cell.length_c   1.000
_cell.angle_alpha   90.00
_cell.angle_beta   90.00
_cell.angle_gamma   90.00
#
_symmetry.space_group_name_H-M   'P 1'
#
loop_
_entity.id
_entity.type
_entity.pdbx_description
1 polymer ?
#
loop_
_entity_poly.entity_id
_entity_poly.type
_entity_poly.pdbx_seq_one_letter_code
_entity_poly.pdbx_strand_id
1 'polypeptide(L)'
;LYYKRLTPFVKAIRAKYPNIKIVGTSGPDSEGKMFELGWQDMKKQKADLVDEHFYRPESWFLNSGLRYENYDRKGPKVFAGEYACHGKGKKWNHYEASILEAAFMTDMERNADVVYMTAYAPLLAHVDGWQWRPDLVWFDNTEMFKTVS
;
A
#
# COMPACT_ATOMS: atom_id res chain seq x y z
N LEU A 1 -18.30 -3.11 -10.47
CA LEU A 1 -18.58 -1.88 -11.20
C LEU A 1 -17.31 -1.11 -11.57
N TYR A 2 -16.35 -0.94 -10.62
CA TYR A 2 -15.08 -0.22 -10.78
C TYR A 2 -14.26 -0.75 -11.98
N TYR A 3 -13.96 -2.02 -12.02
CA TYR A 3 -13.10 -2.63 -13.04
C TYR A 3 -13.69 -2.53 -14.46
N LYS A 4 -15.02 -2.64 -14.61
CA LYS A 4 -15.68 -2.42 -15.90
C LYS A 4 -15.52 -0.98 -16.41
N ARG A 5 -15.49 0.00 -15.48
CA ARG A 5 -15.27 1.41 -15.81
C ARG A 5 -13.80 1.73 -16.08
N LEU A 6 -12.88 1.03 -15.44
CA LEU A 6 -11.44 1.23 -15.60
C LEU A 6 -10.98 0.86 -17.04
N THR A 7 -11.54 -0.20 -17.62
CA THR A 7 -11.14 -0.72 -18.94
C THR A 7 -11.10 0.34 -20.05
N PRO A 8 -12.12 1.17 -20.28
CA PRO A 8 -12.05 2.19 -21.33
C PRO A 8 -10.98 3.25 -21.06
N PHE A 9 -10.73 3.60 -19.78
CA PHE A 9 -9.68 4.55 -19.43
C PHE A 9 -8.30 3.98 -19.75
N VAL A 10 -8.01 2.76 -19.33
CA VAL A 10 -6.74 2.08 -19.64
C VAL A 10 -6.50 2.02 -21.14
N LYS A 11 -7.53 1.65 -21.91
CA LYS A 11 -7.45 1.60 -23.38
C LYS A 11 -7.14 2.97 -23.99
N ALA A 12 -7.83 4.01 -23.56
CA ALA A 12 -7.65 5.36 -24.07
C ALA A 12 -6.27 5.93 -23.71
N ILE A 13 -5.82 5.73 -22.47
CA ILE A 13 -4.50 6.17 -21.99
C ILE A 13 -3.40 5.48 -22.81
N ARG A 14 -3.44 4.16 -22.94
CA ARG A 14 -2.42 3.43 -23.69
C ARG A 14 -2.37 3.79 -25.17
N ALA A 15 -3.54 4.10 -25.77
CA ALA A 15 -3.59 4.53 -27.17
C ALA A 15 -2.92 5.90 -27.39
N LYS A 16 -3.06 6.81 -26.42
CA LYS A 16 -2.51 8.17 -26.52
C LYS A 16 -1.12 8.29 -25.94
N TYR A 17 -0.84 7.54 -24.88
CA TYR A 17 0.40 7.61 -24.08
C TYR A 17 0.94 6.20 -23.80
N PRO A 18 1.54 5.54 -24.80
CA PRO A 18 1.92 4.11 -24.68
C PRO A 18 3.00 3.84 -23.61
N ASN A 19 3.78 4.84 -23.25
CA ASN A 19 4.87 4.72 -22.28
C ASN A 19 4.46 5.00 -20.82
N ILE A 20 3.23 5.47 -20.59
CA ILE A 20 2.74 5.72 -19.22
C ILE A 20 2.41 4.39 -18.55
N LYS A 21 2.88 4.25 -17.32
CA LYS A 21 2.55 3.09 -16.48
C LYS A 21 1.15 3.24 -15.89
N ILE A 22 0.41 2.14 -15.91
CA ILE A 22 -0.94 2.06 -15.32
C ILE A 22 -0.83 1.40 -13.96
N VAL A 23 -1.24 2.11 -12.94
CA VAL A 23 -1.45 1.60 -11.59
C VAL A 23 -2.93 1.40 -11.37
N GLY A 24 -3.34 0.22 -10.94
CA GLY A 24 -4.71 -0.07 -10.55
C GLY A 24 -4.74 -0.71 -9.18
N THR A 25 -5.86 -0.64 -8.48
CA THR A 25 -5.95 -1.10 -7.10
C THR A 25 -6.52 -2.52 -6.97
N SER A 26 -6.02 -3.26 -5.97
CA SER A 26 -6.63 -4.51 -5.51
C SER A 26 -7.77 -4.29 -4.51
N GLY A 27 -8.03 -3.06 -4.12
CA GLY A 27 -9.03 -2.67 -3.11
C GLY A 27 -8.39 -2.29 -1.78
N PRO A 28 -9.22 -1.99 -0.77
CA PRO A 28 -8.73 -1.46 0.51
C PRO A 28 -8.17 -2.55 1.45
N ASP A 29 -8.41 -3.82 1.14
CA ASP A 29 -7.99 -4.94 1.99
C ASP A 29 -6.72 -5.61 1.46
N SER A 30 -5.93 -6.16 2.38
CA SER A 30 -4.69 -6.86 2.08
C SER A 30 -4.87 -8.32 1.65
N GLU A 31 -6.09 -8.85 1.71
CA GLU A 31 -6.40 -10.26 1.45
C GLU A 31 -7.92 -10.47 1.26
N GLY A 32 -8.30 -11.68 0.89
CA GLY A 32 -9.70 -12.09 0.71
C GLY A 32 -10.24 -11.86 -0.70
N LYS A 33 -11.51 -12.17 -0.86
CA LYS A 33 -12.17 -12.25 -2.17
C LYS A 33 -12.06 -10.96 -3.01
N MET A 34 -12.19 -9.80 -2.38
CA MET A 34 -12.09 -8.52 -3.11
C MET A 34 -10.68 -8.24 -3.58
N PHE A 35 -9.70 -8.51 -2.75
CA PHE A 35 -8.27 -8.44 -3.09
C PHE A 35 -7.93 -9.36 -4.28
N GLU A 36 -8.34 -10.62 -4.20
CA GLU A 36 -8.10 -11.60 -5.26
C GLU A 36 -8.75 -11.21 -6.60
N LEU A 37 -10.00 -10.74 -6.56
CA LEU A 37 -10.70 -10.24 -7.75
C LEU A 37 -10.01 -9.00 -8.32
N GLY A 38 -9.53 -8.10 -7.46
CA GLY A 38 -8.76 -6.92 -7.86
C GLY A 38 -7.51 -7.31 -8.63
N TRP A 39 -6.70 -8.23 -8.09
CA TRP A 39 -5.53 -8.77 -8.75
C TRP A 39 -5.85 -9.44 -10.09
N GLN A 40 -6.90 -10.27 -10.14
CA GLN A 40 -7.32 -10.92 -11.38
C GLN A 40 -7.70 -9.90 -12.45
N ASP A 41 -8.44 -8.87 -12.08
CA ASP A 41 -8.85 -7.84 -13.02
C ASP A 41 -7.69 -6.97 -13.50
N MET A 42 -6.72 -6.65 -12.61
CA MET A 42 -5.51 -5.92 -13.00
C MET A 42 -4.63 -6.74 -13.95
N LYS A 43 -4.51 -8.04 -13.73
CA LYS A 43 -3.83 -8.96 -14.69
C LYS A 43 -4.52 -8.97 -16.04
N LYS A 44 -5.86 -9.07 -16.09
CA LYS A 44 -6.65 -9.04 -17.35
C LYS A 44 -6.44 -7.73 -18.12
N GLN A 45 -6.34 -6.61 -17.41
CA GLN A 45 -6.13 -5.31 -18.02
C GLN A 45 -4.67 -5.01 -18.33
N LYS A 46 -3.77 -5.95 -18.00
CA LYS A 46 -2.32 -5.77 -18.16
C LYS A 46 -1.82 -4.48 -17.47
N ALA A 47 -2.34 -4.20 -16.27
CA ALA A 47 -1.80 -3.11 -15.46
C ALA A 47 -0.29 -3.32 -15.24
N ASP A 48 0.45 -2.25 -15.13
CA ASP A 48 1.89 -2.33 -14.85
C ASP A 48 2.15 -2.57 -13.37
N LEU A 49 1.35 -1.92 -12.49
CA LEU A 49 1.41 -2.12 -11.05
C LEU A 49 0.01 -2.34 -10.48
N VAL A 50 -0.03 -3.03 -9.35
CA VAL A 50 -1.22 -3.19 -8.51
C VAL A 50 -0.97 -2.52 -7.18
N ASP A 51 -1.84 -1.58 -6.84
CA ASP A 51 -1.82 -0.87 -5.57
C ASP A 51 -2.46 -1.73 -4.48
N GLU A 52 -1.69 -2.01 -3.42
CA GLU A 52 -2.08 -2.79 -2.25
C GLU A 52 -2.07 -1.95 -0.99
N HIS A 53 -3.04 -2.16 -0.10
CA HIS A 53 -3.19 -1.45 1.16
C HIS A 53 -3.15 -2.39 2.37
N PHE A 54 -2.43 -2.01 3.44
CA PHE A 54 -2.21 -2.84 4.63
C PHE A 54 -2.41 -2.05 5.92
N TYR A 55 -3.64 -1.86 6.32
CA TYR A 55 -3.98 -1.33 7.65
C TYR A 55 -4.34 -2.52 8.56
N ARG A 56 -3.34 -3.12 9.19
CA ARG A 56 -3.46 -4.41 9.86
C ARG A 56 -2.88 -4.39 11.27
N PRO A 57 -3.29 -5.31 12.15
CA PRO A 57 -2.75 -5.40 13.50
C PRO A 57 -1.29 -5.91 13.51
N GLU A 58 -0.61 -5.71 14.63
CA GLU A 58 0.77 -6.14 14.89
C GLU A 58 1.03 -7.60 14.51
N SER A 59 0.11 -8.51 14.89
CA SER A 59 0.24 -9.93 14.57
C SER A 59 0.26 -10.22 13.07
N TRP A 60 -0.43 -9.41 12.27
CA TRP A 60 -0.39 -9.55 10.83
C TRP A 60 0.98 -9.14 10.27
N PHE A 61 1.52 -8.00 10.69
CA PHE A 61 2.85 -7.56 10.26
C PHE A 61 3.94 -8.57 10.64
N LEU A 62 3.88 -9.11 11.86
CA LEU A 62 4.81 -10.14 12.34
C LEU A 62 4.79 -11.41 11.46
N ASN A 63 3.60 -11.82 11.02
CA ASN A 63 3.43 -13.06 10.25
C ASN A 63 3.51 -12.87 8.73
N SER A 64 3.64 -11.66 8.23
CA SER A 64 3.60 -11.35 6.80
C SER A 64 4.99 -11.19 6.15
N GLY A 65 6.07 -11.51 6.85
CA GLY A 65 7.45 -11.34 6.39
C GLY A 65 7.86 -12.22 5.19
N LEU A 66 6.98 -13.08 4.68
CA LEU A 66 7.20 -13.88 3.48
C LEU A 66 6.09 -13.67 2.43
N ARG A 67 5.36 -12.55 2.54
CA ARG A 67 4.19 -12.27 1.72
C ARG A 67 4.50 -12.33 0.23
N TYR A 68 5.57 -11.69 -0.19
CA TYR A 68 5.89 -11.49 -1.60
C TYR A 68 6.70 -12.63 -2.23
N GLU A 69 7.14 -13.62 -1.46
CA GLU A 69 7.94 -14.75 -1.95
C GLU A 69 7.24 -15.54 -3.09
N ASN A 70 5.92 -15.67 -3.00
CA ASN A 70 5.12 -16.45 -3.94
C ASN A 70 4.43 -15.61 -5.03
N TYR A 71 4.74 -14.31 -5.12
CA TYR A 71 4.16 -13.47 -6.16
C TYR A 71 4.77 -13.77 -7.54
N ASP A 72 3.94 -13.67 -8.57
CA ASP A 72 4.35 -13.89 -9.96
C ASP A 72 5.33 -12.79 -10.41
N ARG A 73 6.60 -13.17 -10.59
CA ARG A 73 7.67 -12.25 -11.02
C ARG A 73 7.49 -11.71 -12.44
N LYS A 74 6.64 -12.33 -13.26
CA LYS A 74 6.36 -11.93 -14.65
C LYS A 74 5.07 -11.11 -14.78
N GLY A 75 4.26 -11.09 -13.74
CA GLY A 75 3.00 -10.34 -13.69
C GLY A 75 3.17 -8.84 -13.40
N PRO A 76 2.05 -8.14 -13.17
CA PRO A 76 2.07 -6.77 -12.65
C PRO A 76 2.91 -6.68 -11.38
N LYS A 77 3.60 -5.55 -11.20
CA LYS A 77 4.38 -5.29 -9.99
C LYS A 77 3.49 -4.73 -8.88
N VAL A 78 3.99 -4.73 -7.66
CA VAL A 78 3.29 -4.19 -6.50
C VAL A 78 3.70 -2.73 -6.26
N PHE A 79 2.71 -1.91 -6.03
CA PHE A 79 2.84 -0.66 -5.31
C PHE A 79 2.18 -0.85 -3.94
N ALA A 80 2.94 -0.96 -2.85
CA ALA A 80 2.41 -0.93 -1.49
C ALA A 80 2.07 0.53 -1.15
N GLY A 81 0.92 1.00 -1.66
CA GLY A 81 0.57 2.42 -1.72
C GLY A 81 0.09 3.00 -0.40
N GLU A 82 -0.41 2.14 0.49
CA GLU A 82 -0.79 2.55 1.83
C GLU A 82 -0.51 1.42 2.83
N TYR A 83 0.25 1.70 3.87
CA TYR A 83 0.40 0.76 4.98
C TYR A 83 0.71 1.46 6.29
N ALA A 84 0.17 0.90 7.36
CA ALA A 84 0.50 1.26 8.73
C ALA A 84 0.05 0.16 9.69
N CYS A 85 0.83 -0.07 10.75
CA CYS A 85 0.50 -1.00 11.80
C CYS A 85 -0.56 -0.41 12.74
N HIS A 86 -1.70 -1.07 12.86
CA HIS A 86 -2.75 -0.73 13.81
C HIS A 86 -2.55 -1.52 15.11
N GLY A 87 -1.89 -0.92 16.08
CA GLY A 87 -1.62 -1.52 17.37
C GLY A 87 -2.86 -1.83 18.20
N LYS A 88 -2.68 -2.53 19.31
CA LYS A 88 -3.75 -2.91 20.25
C LYS A 88 -4.47 -1.70 20.81
N GLY A 89 -5.80 -1.77 20.90
CA GLY A 89 -6.61 -0.79 21.60
C GLY A 89 -6.55 0.62 21.01
N LYS A 90 -6.46 0.76 19.70
CA LYS A 90 -6.34 2.04 18.97
C LYS A 90 -5.04 2.81 19.26
N LYS A 91 -3.98 2.13 19.65
CA LYS A 91 -2.65 2.72 19.78
C LYS A 91 -1.94 2.67 18.43
N TRP A 92 -1.35 3.80 18.05
CA TRP A 92 -0.64 3.96 16.80
C TRP A 92 0.74 4.56 17.03
N ASN A 93 1.63 4.34 16.09
CA ASN A 93 2.96 4.97 16.05
C ASN A 93 3.76 4.77 17.36
N HIS A 94 3.64 3.60 17.97
CA HIS A 94 4.44 3.22 19.12
C HIS A 94 5.61 2.33 18.69
N TYR A 95 6.61 2.19 19.57
CA TYR A 95 7.88 1.54 19.24
C TYR A 95 7.75 0.11 18.68
N GLU A 96 6.86 -0.71 19.23
CA GLU A 96 6.60 -2.06 18.69
C GLU A 96 6.06 -2.01 17.26
N ALA A 97 5.12 -1.11 16.97
CA ALA A 97 4.57 -0.93 15.63
C ALA A 97 5.69 -0.52 14.65
N SER A 98 6.57 0.39 15.04
CA SER A 98 7.70 0.82 14.20
C SER A 98 8.63 -0.33 13.84
N ILE A 99 8.96 -1.20 14.81
CA ILE A 99 9.82 -2.37 14.56
C ILE A 99 9.15 -3.33 13.57
N LEU A 100 7.85 -3.57 13.73
CA LEU A 100 7.10 -4.48 12.86
C LEU A 100 6.94 -3.93 11.44
N GLU A 101 6.70 -2.63 11.30
CA GLU A 101 6.68 -1.94 10.01
C GLU A 101 8.06 -2.00 9.35
N ALA A 102 9.14 -1.73 10.09
CA ALA A 102 10.49 -1.83 9.58
C ALA A 102 10.86 -3.26 9.14
N ALA A 103 10.47 -4.27 9.92
CA ALA A 103 10.66 -5.67 9.54
C ALA A 103 9.91 -6.03 8.25
N PHE A 104 8.68 -5.54 8.09
CA PHE A 104 7.91 -5.73 6.86
C PHE A 104 8.54 -5.00 5.66
N MET A 105 9.14 -3.83 5.87
CA MET A 105 9.88 -3.12 4.82
C MET A 105 11.09 -3.94 4.33
N THR A 106 11.76 -4.71 5.19
CA THR A 106 12.84 -5.61 4.75
C THR A 106 12.36 -6.74 3.84
N ASP A 107 11.11 -7.21 4.01
CA ASP A 107 10.49 -8.14 3.07
C ASP A 107 10.20 -7.48 1.72
N MET A 108 9.70 -6.27 1.72
CA MET A 108 9.49 -5.49 0.50
C MET A 108 10.81 -5.27 -0.27
N GLU A 109 11.89 -4.89 0.43
CA GLU A 109 13.22 -4.73 -0.18
C GLU A 109 13.78 -6.04 -0.74
N ARG A 110 13.67 -7.13 0.02
CA ARG A 110 14.11 -8.46 -0.43
C ARG A 110 13.40 -8.90 -1.71
N ASN A 111 12.18 -8.45 -1.92
CA ASN A 111 11.34 -8.72 -3.07
C ASN A 111 11.20 -7.52 -4.03
N ALA A 112 12.25 -6.71 -4.18
CA ALA A 112 12.26 -5.51 -5.02
C ALA A 112 12.05 -5.80 -6.52
N ASP A 113 12.18 -7.05 -6.94
CA ASP A 113 11.80 -7.51 -8.28
C ASP A 113 10.27 -7.65 -8.46
N VAL A 114 9.51 -7.62 -7.38
CA VAL A 114 8.04 -7.61 -7.34
C VAL A 114 7.51 -6.28 -6.80
N VAL A 115 8.03 -5.83 -5.65
CA VAL A 115 7.59 -4.58 -4.99
C VAL A 115 8.40 -3.41 -5.53
N TYR A 116 7.81 -2.66 -6.46
CA TYR A 116 8.51 -1.55 -7.13
C TYR A 116 8.41 -0.22 -6.41
N MET A 117 7.34 -0.03 -5.65
CA MET A 117 7.06 1.22 -4.96
C MET A 117 6.40 0.96 -3.61
N THR A 118 6.71 1.81 -2.64
CA THR A 118 6.06 1.81 -1.32
C THR A 118 5.74 3.24 -0.89
N ALA A 119 4.65 3.42 -0.16
CA ALA A 119 4.30 4.69 0.46
C ALA A 119 3.61 4.44 1.80
N TYR A 120 4.14 5.02 2.87
CA TYR A 120 3.48 4.99 4.16
C TYR A 120 2.26 5.93 4.16
N ALA A 121 1.15 5.48 4.73
CA ALA A 121 -0.06 6.30 4.81
C ALA A 121 -0.89 5.99 6.08
N PRO A 122 -1.50 7.05 6.69
CA PRO A 122 -1.27 8.47 6.40
C PRO A 122 0.11 8.94 6.87
N LEU A 123 0.72 9.84 6.13
CA LEU A 123 2.07 10.33 6.44
C LEU A 123 2.06 11.62 7.27
N LEU A 124 1.26 12.58 6.87
CA LEU A 124 1.25 13.93 7.39
C LEU A 124 -0.09 14.28 8.03
N ALA A 125 -0.07 14.88 9.22
CA ALA A 125 -1.27 15.37 9.88
C ALA A 125 -1.06 16.79 10.44
N HIS A 126 -1.94 17.71 10.06
CA HIS A 126 -2.04 19.00 10.72
C HIS A 126 -2.75 18.84 12.06
N VAL A 127 -2.22 19.43 13.15
CA VAL A 127 -2.75 19.23 14.51
C VAL A 127 -4.22 19.62 14.67
N ASP A 128 -4.67 20.61 13.92
CA ASP A 128 -6.06 21.11 13.97
C ASP A 128 -6.99 20.49 12.91
N GLY A 129 -6.49 19.67 11.99
CA GLY A 129 -7.26 19.24 10.82
C GLY A 129 -7.07 17.79 10.39
N TRP A 130 -6.56 16.93 11.24
CA TRP A 130 -6.37 15.52 10.92
C TRP A 130 -7.70 14.73 10.90
N GLN A 131 -7.78 13.71 10.04
CA GLN A 131 -8.95 12.83 9.92
C GLN A 131 -8.64 11.36 10.24
N TRP A 132 -7.42 10.93 9.97
CA TRP A 132 -7.01 9.54 10.02
C TRP A 132 -5.85 9.34 10.99
N ARG A 133 -5.65 8.11 11.43
CA ARG A 133 -4.48 7.63 12.16
C ARG A 133 -4.13 6.22 11.66
N PRO A 134 -2.87 5.80 11.80
CA PRO A 134 -1.71 6.52 12.34
C PRO A 134 -1.13 7.54 11.35
N ASP A 135 -0.46 8.58 11.87
CA ASP A 135 0.25 9.59 11.07
C ASP A 135 1.69 9.69 11.57
N LEU A 136 2.68 9.71 10.67
CA LEU A 136 4.09 9.71 11.07
C LEU A 136 4.59 11.07 11.48
N VAL A 137 4.12 12.12 10.83
CA VAL A 137 4.58 13.50 11.05
C VAL A 137 3.40 14.40 11.36
N TRP A 138 3.43 14.99 12.53
CA TRP A 138 2.47 15.99 12.97
C TRP A 138 3.06 17.38 12.83
N PHE A 139 2.29 18.33 12.37
CA PHE A 139 2.77 19.71 12.16
C PHE A 139 1.67 20.74 12.37
N ASP A 140 2.11 21.96 12.66
CA ASP A 140 1.33 23.18 12.54
C ASP A 140 2.02 24.16 11.57
N ASN A 141 1.69 25.44 11.63
CA ASN A 141 2.27 26.45 10.73
C ASN A 141 3.74 26.80 11.06
N THR A 142 4.26 26.39 12.19
CA THR A 142 5.57 26.82 12.73
C THR A 142 6.46 25.65 13.13
N GLU A 143 5.89 24.54 13.55
CA GLU A 143 6.63 23.44 14.14
C GLU A 143 6.17 22.09 13.56
N MET A 144 7.04 21.09 13.65
CA MET A 144 6.69 19.72 13.36
C MET A 144 7.30 18.77 14.37
N PHE A 145 6.64 17.63 14.55
CA PHE A 145 7.17 16.56 15.35
C PHE A 145 6.96 15.21 14.66
N LYS A 146 7.96 14.32 14.74
CA LYS A 146 7.93 12.97 14.20
C LYS A 146 7.54 11.99 15.30
N THR A 147 6.72 11.01 14.94
CA THR A 147 6.45 9.87 15.83
C THR A 147 7.64 8.93 15.88
N VAL A 148 7.55 7.86 16.68
CA VAL A 148 8.61 6.85 16.79
C VAL A 148 8.57 5.77 15.70
N SER A 149 7.51 5.79 14.87
CA SER A 149 7.43 4.89 13.71
C SER A 149 8.26 5.37 12.53
#